data_beba300482173b8dc9f2479df01de2a7
#
_entry.id   beba300482173b8dc9f2479df01de2a7
#
_cell.length_a   1.000
_cell.length_b   1.000
_cell.length_c   1.000
_cell.angle_alpha   90.00
_cell.angle_beta   90.00
_cell.angle_gamma   90.00
#
_symmetry.space_group_name_H-M   'P 1'
#
loop_
_entity.id
_entity.type
_entity.pdbx_description
1 polymer ?
#
loop_
_entity_poly.entity_id
_entity_poly.type
_entity_poly.pdbx_seq_one_letter_code
_entity_poly.pdbx_strand_id
1 'polypeptide(L)'
;MKVLLLEDDVRLAGLITRGLRRDGNAVDTAGTVEDARWLTTESVYDVLVLDVMLPDGDGFGLCRELRSTGDWTPVLLLTARDAIDDRVRGLDVGADDYLVKPFAFAELFARLRALVRRGSTERPNVLASGDLRLDPATREVSVGRASMSMAGREFALLEYFLRHEGEVLTRSRIIDEVWDWAFEGTPRIIDVYVRAIRARLGRGAATPRIETIRGVGYALRPPRAAGTEAAAR
;
A
#
# COMPACT_ATOMS: atom_id res chain seq x y z
N MET A 1 0.37 -1.51 -0.35
CA MET A 1 -0.11 -0.38 0.46
C MET A 1 0.95 0.04 1.46
N LYS A 2 0.99 1.33 1.81
CA LYS A 2 1.83 1.89 2.87
C LYS A 2 0.99 2.06 4.13
N VAL A 3 1.41 1.44 5.21
CA VAL A 3 0.67 1.35 6.49
C VAL A 3 1.47 2.06 7.57
N LEU A 4 0.82 2.94 8.35
CA LEU A 4 1.34 3.37 9.63
C LEU A 4 0.72 2.52 10.73
N LEU A 5 1.55 1.91 11.56
CA LEU A 5 1.13 1.14 12.74
C LEU A 5 1.57 1.89 14.01
N LEU A 6 0.61 2.33 14.80
CA LEU A 6 0.80 2.88 16.15
C LEU A 6 0.45 1.81 17.19
N GLU A 7 1.45 1.27 17.87
CA GLU A 7 1.34 0.19 18.85
C GLU A 7 2.57 0.22 19.76
N ASP A 8 2.38 0.31 21.06
CA ASP A 8 3.46 0.37 22.07
C ASP A 8 3.99 -1.02 22.45
N ASP A 9 3.19 -2.09 22.32
CA ASP A 9 3.70 -3.45 22.49
C ASP A 9 4.62 -3.82 21.30
N VAL A 10 5.93 -3.72 21.54
CA VAL A 10 6.99 -4.03 20.57
C VAL A 10 6.84 -5.44 19.95
N ARG A 11 6.34 -6.43 20.74
CA ARG A 11 6.16 -7.80 20.26
C ARG A 11 5.00 -7.88 19.27
N LEU A 12 3.86 -7.28 19.64
CA LEU A 12 2.67 -7.24 18.78
C LEU A 12 2.95 -6.42 17.52
N ALA A 13 3.54 -5.24 17.65
CA ALA A 13 3.98 -4.40 16.52
C ALA A 13 4.90 -5.17 15.57
N GLY A 14 5.88 -5.90 16.12
CA GLY A 14 6.80 -6.73 15.32
C GLY A 14 6.11 -7.89 14.60
N LEU A 15 5.09 -8.50 15.19
CA LEU A 15 4.31 -9.57 14.55
C LEU A 15 3.45 -9.04 13.40
N ILE A 16 2.72 -7.93 13.63
CA ILE A 16 1.89 -7.27 12.61
C ILE A 16 2.78 -6.82 11.43
N THR A 17 3.88 -6.13 11.74
CA THR A 17 4.82 -5.63 10.72
C THR A 17 5.38 -6.74 9.86
N ARG A 18 5.84 -7.84 10.45
CA ARG A 18 6.34 -8.99 9.69
C ARG A 18 5.29 -9.59 8.78
N GLY A 19 4.05 -9.72 9.27
CA GLY A 19 2.94 -10.24 8.48
C GLY A 19 2.63 -9.35 7.29
N LEU A 20 2.49 -8.04 7.51
CA LEU A 20 2.20 -7.06 6.47
C LEU A 20 3.34 -6.96 5.43
N ARG A 21 4.60 -6.94 5.89
CA ARG A 21 5.77 -6.92 4.99
C ARG A 21 5.89 -8.18 4.14
N ARG A 22 5.56 -9.34 4.70
CA ARG A 22 5.49 -10.61 3.94
C ARG A 22 4.49 -10.53 2.79
N ASP A 23 3.37 -9.82 3.00
CA ASP A 23 2.37 -9.56 1.98
C ASP A 23 2.74 -8.40 1.03
N GLY A 24 3.96 -7.85 1.14
CA GLY A 24 4.49 -6.83 0.24
C GLY A 24 4.06 -5.41 0.58
N ASN A 25 3.53 -5.18 1.79
CA ASN A 25 3.21 -3.84 2.24
C ASN A 25 4.43 -3.13 2.81
N ALA A 26 4.51 -1.81 2.66
CA ALA A 26 5.41 -0.96 3.42
C ALA A 26 4.75 -0.67 4.78
N VAL A 27 5.52 -0.73 5.87
CA VAL A 27 5.00 -0.52 7.21
C VAL A 27 5.97 0.33 8.01
N ASP A 28 5.52 1.53 8.37
CA ASP A 28 6.17 2.36 9.36
C ASP A 28 5.53 2.11 10.72
N THR A 29 6.32 2.10 11.78
CA THR A 29 5.85 1.80 13.14
C THR A 29 6.16 2.95 14.07
N ALA A 30 5.19 3.33 14.90
CA ALA A 30 5.32 4.28 15.98
C ALA A 30 4.95 3.58 17.31
N GLY A 31 5.71 3.83 18.36
CA GLY A 31 5.41 3.36 19.71
C GLY A 31 4.69 4.42 20.55
N THR A 32 4.60 5.66 20.07
CA THR A 32 3.99 6.81 20.73
C THR A 32 3.10 7.59 19.78
N VAL A 33 2.13 8.32 20.35
CA VAL A 33 1.27 9.23 19.58
C VAL A 33 2.09 10.34 18.92
N GLU A 34 3.13 10.83 19.60
CA GLU A 34 4.03 11.87 19.08
C GLU A 34 4.78 11.39 17.83
N ASP A 35 5.36 10.18 17.87
CA ASP A 35 6.03 9.58 16.70
C ASP A 35 5.06 9.37 15.53
N ALA A 36 3.84 8.88 15.82
CA ALA A 36 2.82 8.67 14.81
C ALA A 36 2.40 9.99 14.14
N ARG A 37 2.20 11.04 14.94
CA ARG A 37 1.88 12.39 14.45
C ARG A 37 2.98 12.91 13.53
N TRP A 38 4.23 12.78 13.93
CA TRP A 38 5.37 13.18 13.09
C TRP A 38 5.37 12.41 11.76
N LEU A 39 5.21 11.09 11.80
CA LEU A 39 5.19 10.25 10.59
C LEU A 39 4.05 10.63 9.64
N THR A 40 2.88 11.03 10.13
CA THR A 40 1.78 11.48 9.27
C THR A 40 2.05 12.83 8.59
N THR A 41 2.96 13.65 9.12
CA THR A 41 3.39 14.88 8.44
C THR A 41 4.45 14.62 7.37
N GLU A 42 5.32 13.63 7.57
CA GLU A 42 6.43 13.30 6.68
C GLU A 42 6.05 12.37 5.52
N SER A 43 4.96 11.63 5.65
CA SER A 43 4.60 10.57 4.70
C SER A 43 3.10 10.43 4.53
N VAL A 44 2.68 10.10 3.30
CA VAL A 44 1.30 9.73 2.99
C VAL A 44 1.12 8.23 3.16
N TYR A 45 0.07 7.82 3.85
CA TYR A 45 -0.28 6.43 4.10
C TYR A 45 -1.58 6.04 3.39
N ASP A 46 -1.68 4.78 3.00
CA ASP A 46 -2.93 4.21 2.45
C ASP A 46 -3.93 3.88 3.56
N VAL A 47 -3.43 3.58 4.78
CA VAL A 47 -4.24 3.24 5.95
C VAL A 47 -3.41 3.39 7.23
N LEU A 48 -4.07 3.82 8.31
CA LEU A 48 -3.50 3.90 9.66
C LEU A 48 -4.10 2.79 10.52
N VAL A 49 -3.26 2.14 11.32
CA VAL A 49 -3.65 1.17 12.36
C VAL A 49 -3.24 1.77 13.68
N LEU A 50 -4.20 2.17 14.49
CA LEU A 50 -3.94 2.91 15.73
C LEU A 50 -4.42 2.12 16.93
N ASP A 51 -3.51 1.80 17.86
CA ASP A 51 -3.93 1.34 19.18
C ASP A 51 -4.67 2.46 19.92
N VAL A 52 -5.72 2.08 20.61
CA VAL A 52 -6.50 3.01 21.42
C VAL A 52 -5.75 3.41 22.69
N MET A 53 -5.06 2.47 23.33
CA MET A 53 -4.38 2.70 24.61
C MET A 53 -2.88 2.79 24.45
N LEU A 54 -2.32 3.97 24.69
CA LEU A 54 -0.90 4.27 24.55
C LEU A 54 -0.40 5.03 25.79
N PRO A 55 0.88 4.90 26.15
CA PRO A 55 1.43 5.52 27.36
C PRO A 55 1.43 7.06 27.34
N ASP A 56 1.43 7.68 26.16
CA ASP A 56 1.50 9.14 25.95
C ASP A 56 0.21 9.76 25.40
N GLY A 57 -0.86 8.96 25.25
CA GLY A 57 -2.13 9.44 24.71
C GLY A 57 -3.06 8.31 24.30
N ASP A 58 -3.95 8.61 23.35
CA ASP A 58 -4.86 7.62 22.81
C ASP A 58 -5.03 7.75 21.27
N GLY A 59 -5.30 6.62 20.62
CA GLY A 59 -5.53 6.57 19.17
C GLY A 59 -6.77 7.32 18.71
N PHE A 60 -7.77 7.50 19.58
CA PHE A 60 -8.96 8.32 19.28
C PHE A 60 -8.58 9.80 19.14
N GLY A 61 -7.70 10.29 20.04
CA GLY A 61 -7.20 11.67 20.00
C GLY A 61 -6.49 11.96 18.68
N LEU A 62 -5.57 11.07 18.27
CA LEU A 62 -4.87 11.21 17.00
C LEU A 62 -5.83 11.15 15.80
N CYS A 63 -6.79 10.22 15.79
CA CYS A 63 -7.79 10.13 14.73
C CYS A 63 -8.60 11.44 14.61
N ARG A 64 -9.06 12.00 15.74
CA ARG A 64 -9.80 13.27 15.76
C ARG A 64 -8.95 14.43 15.24
N GLU A 65 -7.67 14.49 15.62
CA GLU A 65 -6.74 15.50 15.15
C GLU A 65 -6.58 15.45 13.62
N LEU A 66 -6.36 14.27 13.06
CA LEU A 66 -6.26 14.06 11.61
C LEU A 66 -7.52 14.51 10.88
N ARG A 67 -8.70 14.14 11.37
CA ARG A 67 -9.98 14.58 10.78
C ARG A 67 -10.15 16.10 10.85
N SER A 68 -9.72 16.73 11.95
CA SER A 68 -9.81 18.19 12.11
C SER A 68 -8.90 18.97 11.14
N THR A 69 -7.81 18.36 10.69
CA THR A 69 -6.90 18.92 9.66
C THR A 69 -7.31 18.56 8.23
N GLY A 70 -8.40 17.80 8.06
CA GLY A 70 -8.89 17.38 6.74
C GLY A 70 -8.20 16.13 6.19
N ASP A 71 -7.43 15.42 7.00
CA ASP A 71 -6.87 14.12 6.60
C ASP A 71 -7.92 13.02 6.79
N TRP A 72 -8.37 12.44 5.69
CA TRP A 72 -9.34 11.35 5.61
C TRP A 72 -8.69 10.01 5.29
N THR A 73 -7.39 9.85 5.54
CA THR A 73 -6.73 8.55 5.46
C THR A 73 -7.50 7.51 6.27
N PRO A 74 -7.84 6.35 5.70
CA PRO A 74 -8.58 5.31 6.41
C PRO A 74 -7.91 4.91 7.72
N VAL A 75 -8.69 4.82 8.80
CA VAL A 75 -8.22 4.48 10.16
C VAL A 75 -8.89 3.21 10.64
N LEU A 76 -8.08 2.22 11.04
CA LEU A 76 -8.48 1.05 11.82
C LEU A 76 -8.01 1.23 13.26
N LEU A 77 -8.94 1.23 14.21
CA LEU A 77 -8.61 1.26 15.63
C LEU A 77 -8.42 -0.15 16.17
N LEU A 78 -7.36 -0.37 16.96
CA LEU A 78 -7.17 -1.57 17.76
C LEU A 78 -7.61 -1.29 19.19
N THR A 79 -8.54 -2.07 19.73
CA THR A 79 -9.16 -1.82 21.04
C THR A 79 -9.18 -3.06 21.93
N ALA A 80 -9.18 -2.90 23.24
CA ALA A 80 -9.37 -3.99 24.18
C ALA A 80 -10.85 -4.43 24.26
N ARG A 81 -11.11 -5.66 24.75
CA ARG A 81 -12.41 -6.36 24.68
C ARG A 81 -13.55 -5.67 25.44
N ASP A 82 -13.26 -4.81 26.41
CA ASP A 82 -14.27 -4.28 27.34
C ASP A 82 -14.91 -2.94 26.92
N ALA A 83 -14.61 -2.47 25.72
CA ALA A 83 -14.96 -1.14 25.25
C ALA A 83 -16.14 -1.14 24.30
N ILE A 84 -17.35 -1.54 24.73
CA ILE A 84 -18.59 -1.24 23.97
C ILE A 84 -18.75 0.28 23.86
N ASP A 85 -18.39 1.02 24.92
CA ASP A 85 -18.38 2.49 24.91
C ASP A 85 -17.32 3.06 23.97
N ASP A 86 -16.18 2.38 23.77
CA ASP A 86 -15.13 2.78 22.84
C ASP A 86 -15.54 2.56 21.37
N ARG A 87 -16.44 1.62 21.09
CA ARG A 87 -16.99 1.41 19.73
C ARG A 87 -17.85 2.59 19.28
N VAL A 88 -18.68 3.10 20.19
CA VAL A 88 -19.51 4.29 19.92
C VAL A 88 -18.59 5.51 19.77
N ARG A 89 -17.63 5.69 20.68
CA ARG A 89 -16.64 6.78 20.58
C ARG A 89 -15.79 6.71 19.31
N GLY A 90 -15.38 5.50 18.89
CA GLY A 90 -14.56 5.31 17.69
C GLY A 90 -15.25 5.76 16.41
N LEU A 91 -16.54 5.50 16.27
CA LEU A 91 -17.36 5.97 15.15
C LEU A 91 -17.57 7.48 15.21
N ASP A 92 -17.74 8.06 16.40
CA ASP A 92 -17.96 9.50 16.61
C ASP A 92 -16.69 10.33 16.31
N VAL A 93 -15.48 9.75 16.43
CA VAL A 93 -14.22 10.44 16.12
C VAL A 93 -13.81 10.32 14.65
N GLY A 94 -14.60 9.60 13.84
CA GLY A 94 -14.35 9.47 12.40
C GLY A 94 -13.39 8.35 12.01
N ALA A 95 -13.21 7.31 12.83
CA ALA A 95 -12.54 6.09 12.43
C ALA A 95 -13.42 5.26 11.45
N ASP A 96 -12.79 4.53 10.55
CA ASP A 96 -13.49 3.81 9.49
C ASP A 96 -13.81 2.35 9.84
N ASP A 97 -13.06 1.75 10.78
CA ASP A 97 -13.31 0.41 11.32
C ASP A 97 -12.59 0.24 12.66
N TYR A 98 -12.90 -0.82 13.38
CA TYR A 98 -12.24 -1.22 14.61
C TYR A 98 -12.00 -2.73 14.66
N LEU A 99 -10.99 -3.15 15.44
CA LEU A 99 -10.66 -4.56 15.66
C LEU A 99 -10.32 -4.78 17.12
N VAL A 100 -11.01 -5.73 17.74
CA VAL A 100 -10.87 -6.04 19.17
C VAL A 100 -9.69 -6.97 19.41
N LYS A 101 -8.81 -6.63 20.33
CA LYS A 101 -7.72 -7.51 20.84
C LYS A 101 -8.30 -8.54 21.81
N PRO A 102 -7.88 -9.84 21.73
CA PRO A 102 -6.98 -10.43 20.75
C PRO A 102 -7.68 -10.73 19.43
N PHE A 103 -6.97 -10.60 18.31
CA PHE A 103 -7.49 -10.82 16.95
C PHE A 103 -6.62 -11.80 16.16
N ALA A 104 -7.21 -12.36 15.10
CA ALA A 104 -6.46 -13.13 14.12
C ALA A 104 -5.81 -12.19 13.08
N PHE A 105 -4.52 -12.40 12.76
CA PHE A 105 -3.83 -11.60 11.74
C PHE A 105 -4.54 -11.62 10.39
N ALA A 106 -5.13 -12.75 10.00
CA ALA A 106 -5.92 -12.85 8.77
C ALA A 106 -7.10 -11.87 8.75
N GLU A 107 -7.75 -11.65 9.89
CA GLU A 107 -8.84 -10.67 10.04
C GLU A 107 -8.31 -9.24 9.90
N LEU A 108 -7.25 -8.89 10.63
CA LEU A 108 -6.59 -7.58 10.53
C LEU A 108 -6.29 -7.26 9.06
N PHE A 109 -5.60 -8.16 8.36
CA PHE A 109 -5.19 -7.92 6.98
C PHE A 109 -6.38 -7.84 6.00
N ALA A 110 -7.44 -8.61 6.25
CA ALA A 110 -8.66 -8.51 5.45
C ALA A 110 -9.35 -7.15 5.64
N ARG A 111 -9.43 -6.64 6.87
CA ARG A 111 -10.01 -5.33 7.18
C ARG A 111 -9.20 -4.19 6.55
N LEU A 112 -7.86 -4.22 6.65
CA LEU A 112 -7.00 -3.22 6.03
C LEU A 112 -7.21 -3.15 4.51
N ARG A 113 -7.27 -4.31 3.83
CA ARG A 113 -7.58 -4.34 2.40
C ARG A 113 -8.98 -3.77 2.08
N ALA A 114 -9.95 -4.04 2.94
CA ALA A 114 -11.32 -3.52 2.76
C ALA A 114 -11.37 -1.99 2.94
N LEU A 115 -10.64 -1.45 3.92
CA LEU A 115 -10.57 -0.01 4.19
C LEU A 115 -9.91 0.74 3.02
N VAL A 116 -8.76 0.30 2.57
CA VAL A 116 -8.06 0.92 1.43
C VAL A 116 -8.93 0.89 0.16
N ARG A 117 -9.68 -0.19 -0.05
CA ARG A 117 -10.64 -0.27 -1.16
C ARG A 117 -11.79 0.75 -1.04
N ARG A 118 -12.34 0.98 0.17
CA ARG A 118 -13.43 1.94 0.42
C ARG A 118 -12.96 3.38 0.34
N GLY A 119 -11.77 3.69 0.83
CA GLY A 119 -11.17 5.02 0.76
C GLY A 119 -10.81 5.48 -0.65
N SER A 120 -10.80 4.54 -1.61
CA SER A 120 -10.55 4.82 -3.02
C SER A 120 -11.84 4.98 -3.82
N THR A 121 -12.67 5.98 -3.51
CA THR A 121 -13.98 6.22 -4.18
C THR A 121 -13.88 6.48 -5.69
N GLU A 122 -12.67 6.56 -6.25
CA GLU A 122 -12.43 6.76 -7.70
C GLU A 122 -11.36 5.83 -8.30
N ARG A 123 -10.87 4.81 -7.56
CA ARG A 123 -9.85 3.91 -8.13
C ARG A 123 -10.52 2.62 -8.61
N PRO A 124 -10.36 2.21 -9.88
CA PRO A 124 -10.88 0.94 -10.35
C PRO A 124 -10.35 -0.19 -9.45
N ASN A 125 -11.26 -1.08 -8.99
CA ASN A 125 -10.88 -2.21 -8.14
C ASN A 125 -9.84 -3.12 -8.82
N VAL A 126 -9.87 -3.19 -10.16
CA VAL A 126 -8.90 -3.92 -10.98
C VAL A 126 -8.13 -2.93 -11.83
N LEU A 127 -6.83 -2.88 -11.62
CA LEU A 127 -5.92 -2.11 -12.46
C LEU A 127 -5.66 -2.89 -13.75
N ALA A 128 -5.72 -2.22 -14.88
CA ALA A 128 -5.55 -2.86 -16.18
C ALA A 128 -4.73 -2.00 -17.13
N SER A 129 -3.87 -2.63 -17.93
CA SER A 129 -3.14 -2.05 -19.03
C SER A 129 -2.98 -3.11 -20.12
N GLY A 130 -3.62 -2.91 -21.26
CA GLY A 130 -3.69 -3.93 -22.30
C GLY A 130 -4.32 -5.24 -21.78
N ASP A 131 -3.57 -6.33 -21.90
CA ASP A 131 -3.96 -7.66 -21.41
C ASP A 131 -3.51 -7.95 -19.95
N LEU A 132 -2.74 -7.05 -19.33
CA LEU A 132 -2.37 -7.13 -17.93
C LEU A 132 -3.52 -6.66 -17.04
N ARG A 133 -3.88 -7.46 -16.06
CA ARG A 133 -4.84 -7.12 -14.99
C ARG A 133 -4.23 -7.42 -13.64
N LEU A 134 -4.47 -6.55 -12.67
CA LEU A 134 -4.05 -6.69 -11.29
C LEU A 134 -5.20 -6.27 -10.38
N ASP A 135 -5.65 -7.19 -9.53
CA ASP A 135 -6.64 -6.93 -8.50
C ASP A 135 -5.96 -6.75 -7.14
N PRO A 136 -5.91 -5.54 -6.58
CA PRO A 136 -5.31 -5.29 -5.27
C PRO A 136 -6.03 -5.98 -4.12
N ALA A 137 -7.34 -6.26 -4.26
CA ALA A 137 -8.15 -6.86 -3.19
C ALA A 137 -7.90 -8.35 -3.06
N THR A 138 -7.82 -9.08 -4.18
CA THR A 138 -7.55 -10.52 -4.21
C THR A 138 -6.07 -10.85 -4.34
N ARG A 139 -5.24 -9.85 -4.69
CA ARG A 139 -3.82 -9.99 -5.04
C ARG A 139 -3.59 -10.87 -6.27
N GLU A 140 -4.59 -10.98 -7.12
CA GLU A 140 -4.49 -11.69 -8.38
C GLU A 140 -3.86 -10.83 -9.46
N VAL A 141 -2.96 -11.43 -10.23
CA VAL A 141 -2.36 -10.84 -11.43
C VAL A 141 -2.55 -11.79 -12.59
N SER A 142 -2.94 -11.25 -13.73
CA SER A 142 -3.07 -12.04 -14.96
C SER A 142 -2.60 -11.26 -16.18
N VAL A 143 -2.11 -12.00 -17.19
CA VAL A 143 -1.83 -11.48 -18.54
C VAL A 143 -2.63 -12.31 -19.52
N GLY A 144 -3.60 -11.68 -20.18
CA GLY A 144 -4.59 -12.37 -20.97
C GLY A 144 -5.40 -13.34 -20.13
N ARG A 145 -5.30 -14.65 -20.42
CA ARG A 145 -5.97 -15.73 -19.69
C ARG A 145 -5.07 -16.44 -18.66
N ALA A 146 -3.80 -16.07 -18.60
CA ALA A 146 -2.83 -16.72 -17.72
C ALA A 146 -2.74 -15.98 -16.38
N SER A 147 -3.16 -16.61 -15.29
CA SER A 147 -2.93 -16.12 -13.93
C SER A 147 -1.48 -16.36 -13.53
N MET A 148 -0.90 -15.45 -12.74
CA MET A 148 0.45 -15.57 -12.24
C MET A 148 0.54 -15.21 -10.75
N SER A 149 1.37 -15.94 -10.02
CA SER A 149 1.71 -15.60 -8.64
C SER A 149 2.91 -14.65 -8.62
N MET A 150 2.84 -13.61 -7.79
CA MET A 150 3.92 -12.65 -7.59
C MET A 150 4.31 -12.57 -6.11
N ALA A 151 5.61 -12.41 -5.83
CA ALA A 151 6.06 -12.11 -4.48
C ALA A 151 5.54 -10.75 -4.01
N GLY A 152 5.39 -10.57 -2.69
CA GLY A 152 4.75 -9.39 -2.12
C GLY A 152 5.29 -8.06 -2.66
N ARG A 153 6.62 -7.89 -2.74
CA ARG A 153 7.24 -6.66 -3.26
C ARG A 153 7.15 -6.53 -4.78
N GLU A 154 7.17 -7.63 -5.53
CA GLU A 154 6.93 -7.61 -6.99
C GLU A 154 5.51 -7.10 -7.29
N PHE A 155 4.53 -7.60 -6.51
CA PHE A 155 3.14 -7.18 -6.63
C PHE A 155 2.98 -5.69 -6.32
N ALA A 156 3.50 -5.22 -5.17
CA ALA A 156 3.41 -3.81 -4.77
C ALA A 156 4.06 -2.87 -5.80
N LEU A 157 5.22 -3.25 -6.34
CA LEU A 157 5.90 -2.46 -7.37
C LEU A 157 5.11 -2.45 -8.68
N LEU A 158 4.52 -3.57 -9.10
CA LEU A 158 3.68 -3.63 -10.30
C LEU A 158 2.39 -2.81 -10.12
N GLU A 159 1.76 -2.90 -8.95
CA GLU A 159 0.59 -2.08 -8.59
C GLU A 159 0.93 -0.58 -8.70
N TYR A 160 2.06 -0.17 -8.12
CA TYR A 160 2.51 1.21 -8.17
C TYR A 160 2.75 1.69 -9.61
N PHE A 161 3.36 0.86 -10.45
CA PHE A 161 3.52 1.16 -11.87
C PHE A 161 2.18 1.30 -12.62
N LEU A 162 1.21 0.44 -12.35
CA LEU A 162 -0.11 0.49 -12.99
C LEU A 162 -0.91 1.74 -12.58
N ARG A 163 -0.79 2.16 -11.32
CA ARG A 163 -1.42 3.41 -10.85
C ARG A 163 -0.83 4.67 -11.46
N HIS A 164 0.41 4.59 -11.92
CA HIS A 164 1.18 5.68 -12.53
C HIS A 164 1.57 5.35 -13.97
N GLU A 165 0.67 4.68 -14.72
CA GLU A 165 0.94 4.33 -16.09
C GLU A 165 1.22 5.57 -16.93
N GLY A 166 2.29 5.53 -17.74
CA GLY A 166 2.74 6.63 -18.57
C GLY A 166 3.67 7.64 -17.87
N GLU A 167 3.66 7.70 -16.53
CA GLU A 167 4.56 8.58 -15.78
C GLU A 167 5.99 8.03 -15.75
N VAL A 168 6.96 8.95 -15.64
CA VAL A 168 8.36 8.62 -15.34
C VAL A 168 8.55 8.68 -13.83
N LEU A 169 8.78 7.52 -13.21
CA LEU A 169 8.99 7.38 -11.78
C LEU A 169 10.48 7.34 -11.47
N THR A 170 10.95 8.26 -10.65
CA THR A 170 12.34 8.25 -10.17
C THR A 170 12.57 7.08 -9.21
N ARG A 171 13.83 6.64 -9.06
CA ARG A 171 14.15 5.57 -8.11
C ARG A 171 13.84 5.94 -6.67
N SER A 172 14.09 7.19 -6.27
CA SER A 172 13.72 7.68 -4.93
C SER A 172 12.21 7.60 -4.72
N ARG A 173 11.39 8.17 -5.62
CA ARG A 173 9.94 8.10 -5.51
C ARG A 173 9.42 6.67 -5.43
N ILE A 174 10.00 5.72 -6.17
CA ILE A 174 9.63 4.31 -6.09
C ILE A 174 9.99 3.72 -4.71
N ILE A 175 11.15 4.06 -4.16
CA ILE A 175 11.56 3.60 -2.81
C ILE A 175 10.61 4.16 -1.76
N ASP A 176 10.36 5.45 -1.77
CA ASP A 176 9.54 6.14 -0.77
C ASP A 176 8.10 5.58 -0.70
N GLU A 177 7.56 5.13 -1.85
CA GLU A 177 6.18 4.63 -1.94
C GLU A 177 6.05 3.11 -1.78
N VAL A 178 7.04 2.34 -2.23
CA VAL A 178 6.96 0.86 -2.25
C VAL A 178 7.73 0.23 -1.09
N TRP A 179 8.70 0.94 -0.50
CA TRP A 179 9.44 0.50 0.69
C TRP A 179 9.08 1.37 1.88
N ASP A 180 9.33 0.86 3.09
CA ASP A 180 9.12 1.59 4.34
C ASP A 180 10.26 2.59 4.62
N TRP A 181 10.01 3.52 5.54
CA TRP A 181 10.96 4.57 5.95
C TRP A 181 12.30 3.99 6.44
N ALA A 182 12.28 2.84 7.11
CA ALA A 182 13.48 2.19 7.64
C ALA A 182 14.25 1.38 6.59
N PHE A 183 13.99 1.59 5.29
CA PHE A 183 14.70 0.86 4.24
C PHE A 183 16.12 1.39 4.06
N GLU A 184 17.10 0.69 4.60
CA GLU A 184 18.54 0.99 4.48
C GLU A 184 19.20 0.44 3.20
N GLY A 185 18.40 -0.16 2.32
CA GLY A 185 18.90 -0.75 1.07
C GLY A 185 19.25 0.27 0.00
N THR A 186 20.04 -0.17 -1.00
CA THR A 186 20.36 0.70 -2.13
C THR A 186 19.22 0.73 -3.15
N PRO A 187 19.00 1.86 -3.87
CA PRO A 187 17.98 1.95 -4.93
C PRO A 187 18.14 0.93 -6.08
N ARG A 188 19.28 0.24 -6.14
CA ARG A 188 19.52 -0.87 -7.09
C ARG A 188 18.62 -2.08 -6.84
N ILE A 189 18.00 -2.20 -5.66
CA ILE A 189 17.03 -3.25 -5.38
C ILE A 189 15.86 -3.21 -6.37
N ILE A 190 15.46 -2.02 -6.83
CA ILE A 190 14.39 -1.85 -7.82
C ILE A 190 14.74 -2.57 -9.12
N ASP A 191 16.02 -2.53 -9.54
CA ASP A 191 16.47 -3.16 -10.79
C ASP A 191 16.22 -4.69 -10.76
N VAL A 192 16.39 -5.31 -9.59
CA VAL A 192 16.13 -6.74 -9.37
C VAL A 192 14.64 -7.05 -9.54
N TYR A 193 13.78 -6.27 -8.88
CA TYR A 193 12.34 -6.48 -8.96
C TYR A 193 11.78 -6.16 -10.35
N VAL A 194 12.24 -5.08 -10.99
CA VAL A 194 11.86 -4.76 -12.37
C VAL A 194 12.27 -5.86 -13.33
N ARG A 195 13.44 -6.47 -13.16
CA ARG A 195 13.87 -7.62 -13.97
C ARG A 195 12.95 -8.82 -13.77
N ALA A 196 12.57 -9.12 -12.52
CA ALA A 196 11.67 -10.22 -12.20
C ALA A 196 10.27 -9.99 -12.79
N ILE A 197 9.71 -8.79 -12.62
CA ILE A 197 8.40 -8.42 -13.21
C ILE A 197 8.44 -8.52 -14.73
N ARG A 198 9.46 -7.99 -15.40
CA ARG A 198 9.62 -8.10 -16.86
C ARG A 198 9.65 -9.55 -17.35
N ALA A 199 10.32 -10.44 -16.61
CA ALA A 199 10.38 -11.87 -16.94
C ALA A 199 8.99 -12.52 -16.87
N ARG A 200 8.15 -12.11 -15.89
CA ARG A 200 6.79 -12.64 -15.71
C ARG A 200 5.79 -12.07 -16.72
N LEU A 201 5.85 -10.77 -17.00
CA LEU A 201 4.96 -10.14 -17.98
C LEU A 201 5.19 -10.66 -19.40
N GLY A 202 6.39 -11.10 -19.74
CA GLY A 202 6.72 -11.55 -21.09
C GLY A 202 6.81 -10.40 -22.09
N ARG A 203 6.63 -10.74 -23.38
CA ARG A 203 6.76 -9.78 -24.51
C ARG A 203 5.56 -9.83 -25.45
N GLY A 204 4.36 -10.01 -24.95
CA GLY A 204 3.14 -9.99 -25.73
C GLY A 204 2.90 -8.62 -26.38
N ALA A 205 2.31 -8.60 -27.58
CA ALA A 205 2.01 -7.34 -28.29
C ALA A 205 1.01 -6.48 -27.53
N ALA A 206 0.06 -7.11 -26.82
CA ALA A 206 -0.94 -6.46 -25.98
C ALA A 206 -0.50 -6.26 -24.52
N THR A 207 0.72 -6.68 -24.16
CA THR A 207 1.25 -6.57 -22.79
C THR A 207 1.98 -5.24 -22.61
N PRO A 208 1.72 -4.49 -21.50
CA PRO A 208 2.46 -3.27 -21.20
C PRO A 208 3.93 -3.60 -20.90
N ARG A 209 4.80 -2.61 -21.04
CA ARG A 209 6.21 -2.80 -20.81
C ARG A 209 6.76 -1.80 -19.79
N ILE A 210 7.57 -2.25 -18.88
CA ILE A 210 8.34 -1.36 -18.01
C ILE A 210 9.58 -0.90 -18.81
N GLU A 211 9.67 0.41 -19.07
CA GLU A 211 10.79 1.04 -19.76
C GLU A 211 11.81 1.54 -18.73
N THR A 212 13.11 1.46 -19.05
CA THR A 212 14.16 2.08 -18.24
C THR A 212 14.48 3.45 -18.81
N ILE A 213 14.27 4.48 -18.02
CA ILE A 213 14.68 5.85 -18.35
C ILE A 213 16.08 6.09 -17.76
N ARG A 214 17.08 6.04 -18.63
CA ARG A 214 18.49 6.11 -18.21
C ARG A 214 18.78 7.35 -17.36
N GLY A 215 19.44 7.13 -16.23
CA GLY A 215 19.78 8.20 -15.28
C GLY A 215 18.62 8.71 -14.41
N VAL A 216 17.36 8.28 -14.67
CA VAL A 216 16.18 8.77 -13.95
C VAL A 216 15.49 7.64 -13.16
N GLY A 217 14.95 6.63 -13.84
CA GLY A 217 14.16 5.60 -13.20
C GLY A 217 13.45 4.70 -14.21
N TYR A 218 12.14 4.54 -14.05
CA TYR A 218 11.32 3.62 -14.84
C TYR A 218 9.97 4.23 -15.19
N ALA A 219 9.34 3.73 -16.25
CA ALA A 219 7.97 4.05 -16.62
C ALA A 219 7.26 2.79 -17.12
N LEU A 220 6.01 2.58 -16.72
CA LEU A 220 5.15 1.59 -17.36
C LEU A 220 4.55 2.25 -18.60
N ARG A 221 4.72 1.61 -19.76
CA ARG A 221 4.15 2.05 -21.02
C ARG A 221 3.05 1.10 -21.44
N PRO A 222 1.88 1.62 -21.86
CA PRO A 222 0.82 0.79 -22.38
C PRO A 222 1.29 0.01 -23.61
N PRO A 223 0.58 -1.05 -24.00
CA PRO A 223 0.83 -1.75 -25.25
C PRO A 223 0.84 -0.79 -26.43
N ARG A 224 1.65 -1.07 -27.43
CA ARG A 224 1.58 -0.32 -28.68
C ARG A 224 0.22 -0.58 -29.35
N ALA A 225 -0.54 0.48 -29.64
CA ALA A 225 -1.73 0.34 -30.45
C ALA A 225 -1.34 -0.34 -31.78
N ALA A 226 -2.03 -1.42 -32.11
CA ALA A 226 -1.87 -2.07 -33.42
C ALA A 226 -2.37 -1.07 -34.47
N GLY A 227 -1.47 -0.29 -35.09
CA GLY A 227 -1.88 0.62 -36.17
C GLY A 227 -1.02 1.86 -36.43
N THR A 228 0.21 1.98 -35.94
CA THR A 228 1.03 3.19 -36.26
C THR A 228 2.29 2.87 -37.09
N GLU A 229 2.22 1.92 -37.99
CA GLU A 229 3.34 1.62 -38.93
C GLU A 229 3.02 1.94 -40.39
N ALA A 230 2.06 2.80 -40.66
CA ALA A 230 1.68 3.12 -42.08
C ALA A 230 1.91 4.59 -42.47
N ALA A 231 2.73 5.38 -41.78
CA ALA A 231 2.98 6.77 -42.15
C ALA A 231 4.46 7.20 -41.97
N ALA A 232 5.40 6.38 -42.46
CA ALA A 232 6.80 6.81 -42.66
C ALA A 232 7.45 5.95 -43.77
N ARG A 233 7.01 6.12 -44.98
CA ARG A 233 7.79 5.83 -46.20
C ARG A 233 7.63 6.98 -47.21
#